data_e4edccb5d2344fe50d8b04198b60092f
#
_entry.id   e4edccb5d2344fe50d8b04198b60092f
#
_cell.length_a   1.000
_cell.length_b   1.000
_cell.length_c   1.000
_cell.angle_alpha   90.00
_cell.angle_beta   90.00
_cell.angle_gamma   90.00
#
_symmetry.space_group_name_H-M   'P 1'
#
loop_
_entity.id
_entity.type
_entity.pdbx_description
1 polymer ?
#
loop_
_entity_poly.entity_id
_entity_poly.type
_entity_poly.pdbx_seq_one_letter_code
_entity_poly.pdbx_strand_id
1 'polypeptide(L)'
;MKKIDINNLKVDENLLDFIDNEVIPGTGIDPKKFWLEFDKSIHELSPKNKELIQKRNDIQKKIDQWHLSKKGSNFDKSEYIDFLKSINYIVEEQSDFEINTSNVDKEISSIAGPQLAVSYTHLTLPTICSV
;
A
#
# COMPACT_ATOMS: atom_id res chain seq x y z
N MET A 1 6.75 -24.63 12.37
CA MET A 1 7.79 -23.67 12.03
C MET A 1 8.40 -23.15 13.32
N LYS A 2 9.69 -23.25 13.49
CA LYS A 2 10.41 -22.81 14.68
C LYS A 2 10.62 -21.30 14.59
N LYS A 3 10.24 -20.58 15.66
CA LYS A 3 10.40 -19.14 15.76
C LYS A 3 11.51 -18.82 16.73
N ILE A 4 12.32 -17.83 16.36
CA ILE A 4 13.45 -17.33 17.15
C ILE A 4 13.11 -15.92 17.59
N ASP A 5 13.38 -15.62 18.87
CA ASP A 5 13.17 -14.28 19.43
C ASP A 5 14.40 -13.43 19.11
N ILE A 6 14.17 -12.32 18.37
CA ILE A 6 15.17 -11.32 18.01
C ILE A 6 14.63 -9.95 18.43
N ASN A 7 15.26 -9.32 19.40
CA ASN A 7 14.74 -8.13 20.06
C ASN A 7 13.30 -8.38 20.55
N ASN A 8 12.33 -7.63 20.04
CA ASN A 8 10.90 -7.82 20.35
C ASN A 8 10.12 -8.56 19.25
N LEU A 9 10.81 -9.12 18.25
CA LEU A 9 10.21 -9.85 17.14
C LEU A 9 10.32 -11.36 17.36
N LYS A 10 9.32 -12.07 16.84
CA LYS A 10 9.35 -13.53 16.67
C LYS A 10 9.49 -13.85 15.19
N VAL A 11 10.71 -14.18 14.77
CA VAL A 11 11.09 -14.40 13.38
C VAL A 11 11.14 -15.92 13.10
N ASP A 12 10.69 -16.34 11.92
CA ASP A 12 10.85 -17.71 11.47
C ASP A 12 12.34 -17.99 11.24
N GLU A 13 12.83 -19.17 11.71
CA GLU A 13 14.25 -19.57 11.60
C GLU A 13 14.75 -19.52 10.17
N ASN A 14 13.96 -20.00 9.19
CA ASN A 14 14.36 -20.00 7.78
C ASN A 14 14.46 -18.57 7.23
N LEU A 15 13.59 -17.66 7.65
CA LEU A 15 13.66 -16.25 7.26
C LEU A 15 14.90 -15.57 7.85
N LEU A 16 15.20 -15.87 9.11
CA LEU A 16 16.41 -15.36 9.75
C LEU A 16 17.67 -15.81 8.99
N ASP A 17 17.79 -17.10 8.76
CA ASP A 17 18.94 -17.68 8.06
C ASP A 17 19.08 -17.13 6.64
N PHE A 18 17.99 -16.98 5.91
CA PHE A 18 17.98 -16.37 4.58
C PHE A 18 18.45 -14.91 4.60
N ILE A 19 17.93 -14.11 5.51
CA ILE A 19 18.31 -12.69 5.61
C ILE A 19 19.78 -12.56 5.99
N ASP A 20 20.24 -13.29 7.01
CA ASP A 20 21.58 -13.14 7.55
C ASP A 20 22.66 -13.71 6.62
N ASN A 21 22.36 -14.80 5.90
CA ASN A 21 23.36 -15.52 5.12
C ASN A 21 23.29 -15.22 3.60
N GLU A 22 22.16 -14.79 3.07
CA GLU A 22 22.00 -14.58 1.63
C GLU A 22 21.70 -13.11 1.27
N VAL A 23 20.96 -12.36 2.10
CA VAL A 23 20.54 -11.00 1.76
C VAL A 23 21.54 -9.95 2.24
N ILE A 24 21.99 -10.03 3.48
CA ILE A 24 22.88 -9.04 4.08
C ILE A 24 24.34 -9.11 3.58
N PRO A 25 24.92 -10.28 3.30
CA PRO A 25 26.30 -10.37 2.85
C PRO A 25 26.57 -9.53 1.60
N GLY A 26 27.65 -8.76 1.62
CA GLY A 26 28.02 -7.87 0.51
C GLY A 26 27.36 -6.50 0.51
N THR A 27 26.33 -6.25 1.35
CA THR A 27 25.65 -4.95 1.43
C THR A 27 26.36 -3.91 2.31
N GLY A 28 27.32 -4.35 3.14
CA GLY A 28 27.96 -3.49 4.14
C GLY A 28 27.10 -3.19 5.37
N ILE A 29 25.94 -3.82 5.50
CA ILE A 29 25.03 -3.64 6.64
C ILE A 29 25.36 -4.65 7.73
N ASP A 30 25.43 -4.19 8.98
CA ASP A 30 25.56 -5.08 10.13
C ASP A 30 24.22 -5.80 10.42
N PRO A 31 24.18 -7.15 10.48
CA PRO A 31 22.97 -7.90 10.76
C PRO A 31 22.24 -7.48 12.04
N LYS A 32 22.99 -7.21 13.11
CA LYS A 32 22.40 -6.75 14.38
C LYS A 32 21.69 -5.41 14.23
N LYS A 33 22.31 -4.48 13.49
CA LYS A 33 21.71 -3.18 13.20
C LYS A 33 20.48 -3.33 12.33
N PHE A 34 20.51 -4.21 11.32
CA PHE A 34 19.36 -4.51 10.48
C PHE A 34 18.15 -4.94 11.33
N TRP A 35 18.32 -5.96 12.16
CA TRP A 35 17.23 -6.48 12.98
C TRP A 35 16.72 -5.49 14.02
N LEU A 36 17.59 -4.63 14.55
CA LEU A 36 17.20 -3.57 15.47
C LEU A 36 16.32 -2.51 14.79
N GLU A 37 16.70 -2.05 13.60
CA GLU A 37 15.95 -1.05 12.87
C GLU A 37 14.66 -1.64 12.28
N PHE A 38 14.67 -2.91 11.89
CA PHE A 38 13.50 -3.61 11.46
C PHE A 38 12.46 -3.77 12.59
N ASP A 39 12.92 -4.15 13.79
CA ASP A 39 12.06 -4.21 14.98
C ASP A 39 11.37 -2.86 15.27
N LYS A 40 12.13 -1.76 15.26
CA LYS A 40 11.58 -0.42 15.41
C LYS A 40 10.52 -0.10 14.36
N SER A 41 10.84 -0.36 13.09
CA SER A 41 9.93 -0.10 11.97
C SER A 41 8.62 -0.87 12.11
N ILE A 42 8.68 -2.15 12.48
CA ILE A 42 7.48 -2.97 12.69
C ILE A 42 6.62 -2.42 13.84
N HIS A 43 7.25 -2.06 14.96
CA HIS A 43 6.51 -1.56 16.12
C HIS A 43 5.96 -0.15 15.93
N GLU A 44 6.60 0.67 15.11
CA GLU A 44 6.10 1.99 14.74
C GLU A 44 4.95 1.91 13.72
N LEU A 45 5.09 1.09 12.68
CA LEU A 45 4.14 1.06 11.56
C LEU A 45 2.95 0.14 11.79
N SER A 46 3.10 -0.94 12.57
CA SER A 46 2.00 -1.90 12.79
C SER A 46 0.77 -1.29 13.46
N PRO A 47 0.87 -0.43 14.49
CA PRO A 47 -0.30 0.24 15.06
C PRO A 47 -1.01 1.11 14.05
N LYS A 48 -0.26 1.89 13.28
CA LYS A 48 -0.79 2.75 12.21
C LYS A 48 -1.50 1.94 11.12
N ASN A 49 -0.91 0.82 10.71
CA ASN A 49 -1.54 -0.09 9.74
C ASN A 49 -2.86 -0.66 10.28
N LYS A 50 -2.91 -1.08 11.55
CA LYS A 50 -4.14 -1.57 12.19
C LYS A 50 -5.23 -0.51 12.23
N GLU A 51 -4.88 0.73 12.57
CA GLU A 51 -5.80 1.87 12.55
C GLU A 51 -6.37 2.11 11.15
N LEU A 52 -5.52 2.11 10.12
CA LEU A 52 -5.95 2.28 8.72
C LEU A 52 -6.85 1.14 8.24
N ILE A 53 -6.57 -0.09 8.63
CA ILE A 53 -7.44 -1.25 8.34
C ILE A 53 -8.80 -1.08 9.02
N GLN A 54 -8.81 -0.64 10.27
CA GLN A 54 -10.05 -0.37 10.99
C GLN A 54 -10.87 0.73 10.31
N LYS A 55 -10.23 1.84 9.95
CA LYS A 55 -10.86 2.94 9.20
C LYS A 55 -11.48 2.45 7.88
N ARG A 56 -10.75 1.63 7.13
CA ARG A 56 -11.25 1.01 5.89
C ARG A 56 -12.51 0.17 6.16
N ASN A 57 -12.47 -0.67 7.18
CA ASN A 57 -13.60 -1.55 7.52
C ASN A 57 -14.82 -0.75 7.97
N ASP A 58 -14.62 0.34 8.68
CA ASP A 58 -15.71 1.21 9.14
C ASP A 58 -16.36 1.97 7.98
N ILE A 59 -15.54 2.44 7.01
CA ILE A 59 -16.05 3.04 5.78
C ILE A 59 -16.84 2.00 4.97
N GLN A 60 -16.32 0.79 4.81
CA GLN A 60 -17.02 -0.29 4.10
C GLN A 60 -18.39 -0.59 4.74
N LYS A 61 -18.45 -0.72 6.06
CA LYS A 61 -19.72 -0.93 6.78
C LYS A 61 -20.74 0.17 6.51
N LYS A 62 -20.31 1.44 6.49
CA LYS A 62 -21.19 2.57 6.18
C LYS A 62 -21.75 2.49 4.77
N ILE A 63 -20.90 2.13 3.79
CA ILE A 63 -21.29 1.96 2.38
C ILE A 63 -22.30 0.81 2.25
N ASP A 64 -22.02 -0.33 2.87
CA ASP A 64 -22.92 -1.50 2.84
C ASP A 64 -24.29 -1.17 3.46
N GLN A 65 -24.31 -0.47 4.60
CA GLN A 65 -25.54 -0.02 5.25
C GLN A 65 -26.34 0.93 4.37
N TRP A 66 -25.67 1.86 3.68
CA TRP A 66 -26.33 2.77 2.75
C TRP A 66 -27.00 1.99 1.61
N HIS A 67 -26.28 1.05 0.97
CA HIS A 67 -26.84 0.21 -0.07
C HIS A 67 -28.01 -0.66 0.41
N LEU A 68 -27.88 -1.22 1.61
CA LEU A 68 -29.00 -1.98 2.20
C LEU A 68 -30.22 -1.12 2.46
N SER A 69 -30.06 0.13 2.92
CA SER A 69 -31.17 1.05 3.17
C SER A 69 -31.86 1.49 1.87
N LYS A 70 -31.16 1.49 0.75
CA LYS A 70 -31.69 1.89 -0.55
C LYS A 70 -32.15 0.69 -1.43
N LYS A 71 -32.10 -0.51 -0.88
CA LYS A 71 -32.52 -1.72 -1.60
C LYS A 71 -33.99 -1.64 -1.98
N GLY A 72 -34.27 -1.73 -3.30
CA GLY A 72 -35.62 -1.65 -3.84
C GLY A 72 -36.12 -0.24 -4.18
N SER A 73 -35.35 0.82 -3.93
CA SER A 73 -35.61 2.18 -4.41
C SER A 73 -34.80 2.49 -5.68
N ASN A 74 -35.19 3.54 -6.40
CA ASN A 74 -34.40 4.00 -7.54
C ASN A 74 -33.06 4.54 -7.04
N PHE A 75 -31.98 4.16 -7.72
CA PHE A 75 -30.65 4.64 -7.41
C PHE A 75 -30.46 6.10 -7.87
N ASP A 76 -30.21 7.00 -6.93
CA ASP A 76 -29.84 8.39 -7.21
C ASP A 76 -28.34 8.56 -7.05
N LYS A 77 -27.66 8.84 -8.17
CA LYS A 77 -26.21 9.05 -8.23
C LYS A 77 -25.78 10.26 -7.43
N SER A 78 -26.57 11.34 -7.44
CA SER A 78 -26.22 12.57 -6.75
C SER A 78 -26.23 12.35 -5.22
N GLU A 79 -27.31 11.75 -4.71
CA GLU A 79 -27.42 11.38 -3.30
C GLU A 79 -26.29 10.46 -2.84
N TYR A 80 -25.89 9.51 -3.69
CA TYR A 80 -24.77 8.61 -3.38
C TYR A 80 -23.42 9.33 -3.30
N ILE A 81 -23.15 10.25 -4.23
CA ILE A 81 -21.94 11.08 -4.20
C ILE A 81 -21.90 11.94 -2.93
N ASP A 82 -23.00 12.57 -2.56
CA ASP A 82 -23.08 13.38 -1.34
C ASP A 82 -22.87 12.54 -0.08
N PHE A 83 -23.43 11.33 -0.04
CA PHE A 83 -23.15 10.39 1.03
C PHE A 83 -21.66 10.02 1.09
N LEU A 84 -21.02 9.70 -0.02
CA LEU A 84 -19.58 9.34 -0.08
C LEU A 84 -18.68 10.49 0.38
N LYS A 85 -19.06 11.75 0.05
CA LYS A 85 -18.39 12.95 0.58
C LYS A 85 -18.57 13.07 2.09
N SER A 86 -19.77 12.84 2.58
CA SER A 86 -20.10 12.97 4.02
C SER A 86 -19.31 12.02 4.92
N ILE A 87 -18.95 10.84 4.40
CA ILE A 87 -18.10 9.85 5.12
C ILE A 87 -16.60 9.99 4.83
N ASN A 88 -16.19 11.05 4.10
CA ASN A 88 -14.82 11.30 3.66
C ASN A 88 -14.21 10.15 2.81
N TYR A 89 -15.05 9.46 2.04
CA TYR A 89 -14.59 8.50 1.04
C TYR A 89 -14.12 9.22 -0.22
N ILE A 90 -14.91 10.20 -0.69
CA ILE A 90 -14.50 11.14 -1.74
C ILE A 90 -13.92 12.37 -1.03
N VAL A 91 -12.67 12.64 -1.30
CA VAL A 91 -11.94 13.80 -0.81
C VAL A 91 -12.03 14.92 -1.86
N GLU A 92 -12.09 16.18 -1.42
CA GLU A 92 -12.06 17.33 -2.32
C GLU A 92 -10.73 17.37 -3.10
N GLU A 93 -10.81 17.74 -4.37
CA GLU A 93 -9.62 18.00 -5.17
C GLU A 93 -8.79 19.13 -4.55
N GLN A 94 -7.50 18.88 -4.42
CA GLN A 94 -6.58 19.93 -3.99
C GLN A 94 -6.40 20.94 -5.11
N SER A 95 -6.03 22.18 -4.76
CA SER A 95 -5.65 23.18 -5.74
C SER A 95 -4.52 22.66 -6.62
N ASP A 96 -4.48 23.12 -7.86
CA ASP A 96 -3.41 22.82 -8.81
C ASP A 96 -2.04 23.03 -8.17
N PHE A 97 -1.16 22.07 -8.35
CA PHE A 97 0.22 22.13 -7.87
C PHE A 97 1.19 21.80 -8.98
N GLU A 98 2.35 22.41 -8.94
CA GLU A 98 3.46 22.09 -9.84
C GLU A 98 4.45 21.17 -9.13
N ILE A 99 4.86 20.11 -9.84
CA ILE A 99 5.92 19.25 -9.37
C ILE A 99 7.26 19.84 -9.79
N ASN A 100 8.00 20.34 -8.82
CA ASN A 100 9.35 20.82 -9.03
C ASN A 100 10.35 19.70 -8.81
N THR A 101 11.12 19.37 -9.83
CA THR A 101 12.21 18.39 -9.76
C THR A 101 13.55 19.10 -9.91
N SER A 102 14.54 18.72 -9.09
CA SER A 102 15.92 19.19 -9.21
C SER A 102 16.87 18.00 -9.25
N ASN A 103 17.92 18.09 -10.05
CA ASN A 103 18.93 17.05 -10.19
C ASN A 103 18.40 15.68 -10.66
N VAL A 104 17.40 15.69 -11.52
CA VAL A 104 16.82 14.49 -12.12
C VAL A 104 17.32 14.36 -13.56
N ASP A 105 17.73 13.17 -13.97
CA ASP A 105 18.17 12.91 -15.32
C ASP A 105 17.06 13.23 -16.33
N LYS A 106 17.45 13.79 -17.48
CA LYS A 106 16.49 14.20 -18.52
C LYS A 106 15.63 13.03 -19.01
N GLU A 107 16.18 11.82 -19.03
CA GLU A 107 15.45 10.62 -19.40
C GLU A 107 14.28 10.31 -18.47
N ILE A 108 14.40 10.65 -17.19
CA ILE A 108 13.34 10.45 -16.20
C ILE A 108 12.35 11.61 -16.19
N SER A 109 12.83 12.86 -16.36
CA SER A 109 12.00 14.06 -16.21
C SER A 109 11.28 14.49 -17.50
N SER A 110 11.79 14.10 -18.69
CA SER A 110 11.32 14.62 -19.99
C SER A 110 10.75 13.55 -20.91
N ILE A 111 11.00 12.27 -20.66
CA ILE A 111 10.51 11.17 -21.51
C ILE A 111 9.24 10.62 -20.89
N ALA A 112 8.10 10.87 -21.52
CA ALA A 112 6.84 10.20 -21.19
C ALA A 112 7.02 8.69 -21.39
N GLY A 113 6.90 7.93 -20.29
CA GLY A 113 7.33 6.55 -20.22
C GLY A 113 6.58 5.56 -21.09
N PRO A 114 7.04 5.24 -22.30
CA PRO A 114 6.58 4.02 -22.99
C PRO A 114 6.85 2.76 -22.18
N GLN A 115 7.79 2.80 -21.26
CA GLN A 115 8.09 1.74 -20.31
C GLN A 115 6.94 1.45 -19.33
N LEU A 116 6.17 2.44 -18.91
CA LEU A 116 4.98 2.24 -18.08
C LEU A 116 3.86 1.55 -18.87
N ALA A 117 3.71 1.88 -20.16
CA ALA A 117 2.74 1.22 -21.03
C ALA A 117 3.12 -0.25 -21.28
N VAL A 118 4.41 -0.56 -21.42
CA VAL A 118 4.90 -1.96 -21.58
C VAL A 118 4.69 -2.75 -20.30
N SER A 119 4.99 -2.20 -19.14
CA SER A 119 4.76 -2.87 -17.87
C SER A 119 3.28 -3.14 -17.60
N TYR A 120 2.42 -2.20 -17.97
CA TYR A 120 0.97 -2.34 -17.84
C TYR A 120 0.41 -3.41 -18.77
N THR A 121 0.86 -3.47 -20.01
CA THR A 121 0.46 -4.53 -20.96
C THR A 121 0.90 -5.91 -20.51
N HIS A 122 2.06 -6.05 -19.91
CA HIS A 122 2.52 -7.32 -19.34
C HIS A 122 1.71 -7.78 -18.12
N LEU A 123 1.17 -6.86 -17.35
CA LEU A 123 0.29 -7.18 -16.22
C LEU A 123 -1.14 -7.52 -16.64
N THR A 124 -1.63 -6.96 -17.75
CA THR A 124 -3.02 -7.15 -18.19
C THR A 124 -3.20 -8.27 -19.19
N LEU A 125 -2.20 -8.54 -20.04
CA LEU A 125 -2.26 -9.62 -21.04
C LEU A 125 -2.52 -11.01 -20.44
N PRO A 126 -1.88 -11.44 -19.36
CA PRO A 126 -2.19 -12.73 -18.73
C PRO A 126 -3.62 -12.81 -18.18
N THR A 127 -4.16 -11.70 -17.72
CA THR A 127 -5.54 -11.64 -17.20
C THR A 127 -6.57 -11.74 -18.33
N ILE A 128 -6.27 -11.17 -19.48
CA ILE A 128 -7.12 -11.23 -20.69
C ILE A 128 -7.07 -12.63 -21.31
N CYS A 129 -5.93 -13.32 -21.27
CA CYS A 129 -5.78 -14.67 -21.81
C CYS A 129 -6.32 -15.78 -20.89
N SER A 130 -6.72 -15.47 -19.68
CA SER A 130 -7.30 -16.43 -18.74
C SER A 130 -8.83 -16.39 -18.69
N VAL A 131 -9.47 -15.66 -19.58
CA VAL A 131 -10.90 -15.65 -19.88
C VAL A 131 -11.10 -16.33 -21.23
#